data_975e4da59e802a5c223eef7366ef40de
#
_entry.id   975e4da59e802a5c223eef7366ef40de
#
_cell.length_a   1.000
_cell.length_b   1.000
_cell.length_c   1.000
_cell.angle_alpha   90.00
_cell.angle_beta   90.00
_cell.angle_gamma   90.00
#
_symmetry.space_group_name_H-M   'P 1'
#
loop_
_entity.id
_entity.type
_entity.pdbx_description
1 polymer ?
#
loop_
_entity_poly.entity_id
_entity_poly.type
_entity_poly.pdbx_seq_one_letter_code
_entity_poly.pdbx_strand_id
1 'polypeptide(L)'
;MAVSKSGGTAFWTLFRHIKRHEIAMTTPVEMDYGDAVSEDPAEESMAFLYGNPEMGQAGTDGSVEVIDAEPVTVVSFGLNGSRSDAKIEEARDRLMSWLDEHSEYAIAGSLRVLGYNSPFVPRDRQYWEVQVPIRKIGESAGGSVQGVGSESP
;
A
#
# COMPACT_ATOMS: atom_id res chain seq x y z
N MET A 1 11.50 3.13 -1.26
CA MET A 1 10.33 3.66 -1.99
C MET A 1 10.31 5.18 -1.94
N ALA A 2 9.73 5.81 -2.94
CA ALA A 2 9.52 7.26 -2.96
C ALA A 2 8.07 7.56 -2.55
N VAL A 3 7.89 8.47 -1.62
CA VAL A 3 6.59 8.81 -1.03
C VAL A 3 6.28 10.29 -1.24
N SER A 4 5.05 10.60 -1.57
CA SER A 4 4.53 11.97 -1.65
C SER A 4 3.18 12.03 -0.95
N LYS A 5 2.90 13.15 -0.27
CA LYS A 5 1.56 13.39 0.28
C LYS A 5 0.51 13.33 -0.82
N SER A 6 -0.66 12.82 -0.50
CA SER A 6 -1.74 12.69 -1.46
C SER A 6 -2.23 14.04 -1.97
N GLY A 7 -2.75 14.00 -3.16
CA GLY A 7 -3.28 15.15 -3.89
C GLY A 7 -3.33 14.81 -5.38
N GLY A 8 -4.06 15.58 -6.15
CA GLY A 8 -4.25 15.34 -7.57
C GLY A 8 -2.97 15.28 -8.41
N THR A 9 -1.83 15.71 -7.86
CA THR A 9 -0.53 15.73 -8.52
C THR A 9 0.47 14.71 -7.96
N ALA A 10 0.09 13.93 -6.93
CA ALA A 10 1.00 13.01 -6.25
C ALA A 10 1.69 12.03 -7.20
N PHE A 11 0.92 11.39 -8.07
CA PHE A 11 1.46 10.46 -9.07
C PHE A 11 2.51 11.14 -9.95
N TRP A 12 2.20 12.30 -10.49
CA TRP A 12 3.11 13.00 -11.42
C TRP A 12 4.32 13.58 -10.70
N THR A 13 4.19 13.94 -9.42
CA THR A 13 5.32 14.34 -8.59
C THR A 13 6.30 13.19 -8.42
N LEU A 14 5.82 12.01 -8.08
CA LEU A 14 6.63 10.79 -7.96
C LEU A 14 7.21 10.35 -9.31
N PHE A 15 6.42 10.42 -10.37
CA PHE A 15 6.88 10.06 -11.71
C PHE A 15 8.04 10.95 -12.17
N ARG A 16 7.94 12.24 -11.96
CA ARG A 16 9.06 13.17 -12.25
C ARG A 16 10.30 12.88 -11.42
N HIS A 17 10.10 12.50 -10.14
CA HIS A 17 11.21 12.13 -9.27
C HIS A 17 11.97 10.92 -9.81
N ILE A 18 11.30 9.82 -10.13
CA ILE A 18 11.96 8.61 -10.65
C ILE A 18 12.59 8.85 -12.03
N LYS A 19 12.00 9.67 -12.86
CA LYS A 19 12.59 10.08 -14.16
C LYS A 19 13.88 10.86 -13.99
N ARG A 20 13.90 11.80 -13.05
CA ARG A 20 15.10 12.62 -12.75
C ARG A 20 16.26 11.77 -12.21
N HIS A 21 15.96 10.74 -11.44
CA HIS A 21 16.94 9.84 -10.86
C HIS A 21 17.18 8.57 -11.69
N GLU A 22 16.61 8.49 -12.88
CA GLU A 22 16.75 7.33 -13.79
C GLU A 22 16.31 6.00 -13.16
N ILE A 23 15.31 6.04 -12.29
CA ILE A 23 14.73 4.87 -11.63
C ILE A 23 13.58 4.32 -12.47
N ALA A 24 13.64 3.03 -12.79
CA ALA A 24 12.56 2.38 -13.52
C ALA A 24 11.27 2.34 -12.68
N MET A 25 10.15 2.67 -13.31
CA MET A 25 8.85 2.54 -12.65
C MET A 25 8.49 1.07 -12.47
N THR A 26 8.07 0.72 -11.28
CA THR A 26 7.59 -0.61 -10.93
C THR A 26 6.13 -0.57 -10.49
N THR A 27 5.51 -1.72 -10.38
CA THR A 27 4.20 -1.91 -9.76
C THR A 27 4.35 -2.82 -8.54
N PRO A 28 3.49 -2.71 -7.55
CA PRO A 28 2.33 -1.81 -7.45
C PRO A 28 2.69 -0.37 -7.05
N VAL A 29 1.77 0.54 -7.32
CA VAL A 29 1.72 1.86 -6.68
C VAL A 29 0.96 1.70 -5.37
N GLU A 30 1.55 2.13 -4.28
CA GLU A 30 0.96 2.06 -2.95
C GLU A 30 0.30 3.39 -2.58
N MET A 31 -0.92 3.32 -2.08
CA MET A 31 -1.65 4.47 -1.54
C MET A 31 -1.99 4.18 -0.09
N ASP A 32 -1.54 5.05 0.81
CA ASP A 32 -1.82 4.96 2.24
C ASP A 32 -3.17 5.63 2.53
N TYR A 33 -4.07 4.92 3.17
CA TYR A 33 -5.40 5.38 3.55
C TYR A 33 -5.55 5.61 5.05
N GLY A 34 -4.46 5.65 5.78
CA GLY A 34 -4.47 5.94 7.21
C GLY A 34 -5.05 4.81 8.06
N ASP A 35 -5.67 5.19 9.16
CA ASP A 35 -6.16 4.23 10.14
C ASP A 35 -7.21 3.27 9.55
N ALA A 36 -6.92 1.97 9.61
CA ALA A 36 -7.79 0.92 9.09
C ALA A 36 -9.16 0.85 9.77
N VAL A 37 -9.27 1.34 11.01
CA VAL A 37 -10.54 1.38 11.74
C VAL A 37 -11.30 2.70 11.57
N SER A 38 -10.77 3.63 10.81
CA SER A 38 -11.46 4.89 10.49
C SER A 38 -12.78 4.62 9.74
N GLU A 39 -13.82 5.34 10.11
CA GLU A 39 -15.11 5.26 9.43
C GLU A 39 -15.10 5.89 8.03
N ASP A 40 -14.16 6.78 7.77
CA ASP A 40 -14.02 7.50 6.50
C ASP A 40 -12.57 7.46 6.04
N PRO A 41 -12.11 6.31 5.51
CA PRO A 41 -10.75 6.20 5.03
C PRO A 41 -10.53 7.07 3.79
N ALA A 42 -9.48 7.86 3.82
CA ALA A 42 -9.09 8.73 2.72
C ALA A 42 -7.61 8.57 2.40
N GLU A 43 -7.26 8.68 1.12
CA GLU A 43 -5.86 8.60 0.68
C GLU A 43 -5.04 9.73 1.30
N GLU A 44 -4.04 9.37 2.10
CA GLU A 44 -3.14 10.31 2.80
C GLU A 44 -1.83 10.51 2.06
N SER A 45 -1.32 9.46 1.44
CA SER A 45 -0.08 9.52 0.68
C SER A 45 -0.03 8.47 -0.42
N MET A 46 0.88 8.68 -1.37
CA MET A 46 1.16 7.75 -2.46
C MET A 46 2.63 7.43 -2.49
N ALA A 47 2.97 6.19 -2.77
CA ALA A 47 4.35 5.73 -2.87
C ALA A 47 4.60 4.92 -4.14
N PHE A 48 5.77 5.14 -4.73
CA PHE A 48 6.31 4.25 -5.75
C PHE A 48 7.34 3.34 -5.10
N LEU A 49 7.13 2.05 -5.24
CA LEU A 49 8.06 1.04 -4.75
C LEU A 49 9.21 0.89 -5.74
N TYR A 50 10.42 0.80 -5.23
CA TYR A 50 11.58 0.53 -6.08
C TYR A 50 11.75 -0.97 -6.28
N GLY A 51 12.18 -1.37 -7.47
CA GLY A 51 12.39 -2.78 -7.81
C GLY A 51 13.55 -3.43 -7.06
N ASN A 52 14.44 -2.61 -6.49
CA ASN A 52 15.61 -3.05 -5.75
C ASN A 52 15.89 -2.07 -4.60
N PRO A 53 16.17 -2.55 -3.37
CA PRO A 53 16.52 -1.69 -2.23
C PRO A 53 17.72 -0.77 -2.45
N GLU A 54 18.62 -1.14 -3.35
CA GLU A 54 19.81 -0.36 -3.68
C GLU A 54 19.54 0.78 -4.67
N MET A 55 18.35 0.85 -5.25
CA MET A 55 17.95 1.91 -6.16
C MET A 55 17.59 3.16 -5.38
N GLY A 56 18.25 4.26 -5.72
CA GLY A 56 18.02 5.55 -5.07
C GLY A 56 18.63 5.63 -3.66
N GLN A 57 18.67 6.83 -3.14
CA GLN A 57 19.18 7.11 -1.78
C GLN A 57 18.03 7.55 -0.89
N ALA A 58 18.00 7.04 0.34
CA ALA A 58 17.07 7.53 1.35
C ALA A 58 17.32 9.00 1.64
N GLY A 59 16.25 9.76 1.88
CA GLY A 59 16.31 11.17 2.16
C GLY A 59 15.17 11.95 1.53
N THR A 60 15.24 13.26 1.62
CA THR A 60 14.23 14.17 1.08
C THR A 60 14.70 14.81 -0.21
N ASP A 61 13.84 14.80 -1.23
CA ASP A 61 14.04 15.47 -2.51
C ASP A 61 12.77 16.30 -2.84
N GLY A 62 12.80 17.58 -2.48
CA GLY A 62 11.64 18.46 -2.61
C GLY A 62 10.46 17.97 -1.76
N SER A 63 9.34 17.68 -2.41
CA SER A 63 8.15 17.12 -1.77
C SER A 63 8.12 15.58 -1.74
N VAL A 64 9.17 14.94 -2.22
CA VAL A 64 9.30 13.48 -2.24
C VAL A 64 10.25 13.04 -1.14
N GLU A 65 9.83 12.08 -0.35
CA GLU A 65 10.65 11.41 0.64
C GLU A 65 11.00 10.00 0.15
N VAL A 66 12.27 9.64 0.18
CA VAL A 66 12.72 8.29 -0.15
C VAL A 66 13.04 7.57 1.15
N ILE A 67 12.33 6.49 1.40
CA ILE A 67 12.46 5.70 2.64
C ILE A 67 12.71 4.23 2.34
N ASP A 68 13.43 3.58 3.26
CA ASP A 68 13.55 2.13 3.30
C ASP A 68 12.41 1.57 4.15
N ALA A 69 11.62 0.68 3.54
CA ALA A 69 10.50 0.06 4.23
C ALA A 69 10.90 -1.31 4.75
N GLU A 70 10.54 -1.60 5.99
CA GLU A 70 10.72 -2.91 6.59
C GLU A 70 9.77 -3.95 5.96
N PRO A 71 10.17 -5.22 5.89
CA PRO A 71 9.27 -6.30 5.51
C PRO A 71 8.03 -6.33 6.41
N VAL A 72 6.90 -6.60 5.83
CA VAL A 72 5.62 -6.59 6.54
C VAL A 72 4.75 -7.78 6.13
N THR A 73 4.05 -8.35 7.09
CA THR A 73 2.99 -9.33 6.83
C THR A 73 1.67 -8.59 6.68
N VAL A 74 0.88 -8.97 5.70
CA VAL A 74 -0.40 -8.32 5.43
C VAL A 74 -1.51 -9.34 5.27
N VAL A 75 -2.73 -8.93 5.57
CA VAL A 75 -3.93 -9.55 5.04
C VAL A 75 -4.45 -8.68 3.91
N SER A 76 -4.85 -9.28 2.81
CA SER A 76 -5.25 -8.54 1.63
C SER A 76 -6.52 -9.07 0.98
N PHE A 77 -7.18 -8.18 0.26
CA PHE A 77 -8.35 -8.48 -0.56
C PHE A 77 -8.13 -7.93 -1.96
N GLY A 78 -8.08 -8.81 -2.96
CA GLY A 78 -7.86 -8.45 -4.35
C GLY A 78 -9.16 -8.10 -5.05
N LEU A 79 -9.09 -7.09 -5.90
CA LEU A 79 -10.22 -6.55 -6.66
C LEU A 79 -9.82 -6.28 -8.10
N ASN A 80 -10.79 -6.28 -8.99
CA ASN A 80 -10.61 -5.80 -10.35
C ASN A 80 -11.71 -4.80 -10.72
N GLY A 81 -11.45 -4.03 -11.77
CA GLY A 81 -12.37 -3.00 -12.23
C GLY A 81 -12.07 -1.62 -11.65
N SER A 82 -13.01 -0.72 -11.80
CA SER A 82 -12.84 0.66 -11.35
C SER A 82 -12.72 0.77 -9.84
N ARG A 83 -11.70 1.49 -9.38
CA ARG A 83 -11.55 1.81 -7.96
C ARG A 83 -12.57 2.85 -7.53
N SER A 84 -13.18 2.62 -6.38
CA SER A 84 -14.10 3.58 -5.75
C SER A 84 -13.97 3.51 -4.24
N ASP A 85 -14.35 4.57 -3.55
CA ASP A 85 -14.32 4.62 -2.08
C ASP A 85 -15.25 3.55 -1.48
N ALA A 86 -16.40 3.31 -2.10
CA ALA A 86 -17.33 2.27 -1.66
C ALA A 86 -16.72 0.87 -1.73
N LYS A 87 -15.97 0.55 -2.79
CA LYS A 87 -15.27 -0.73 -2.91
C LYS A 87 -14.12 -0.87 -1.91
N ILE A 88 -13.42 0.22 -1.61
CA ILE A 88 -12.35 0.23 -0.60
C ILE A 88 -12.95 -0.02 0.79
N GLU A 89 -14.06 0.63 1.13
CA GLU A 89 -14.75 0.40 2.40
C GLU A 89 -15.27 -1.03 2.52
N GLU A 90 -15.86 -1.58 1.48
CA GLU A 90 -16.32 -2.97 1.47
C GLU A 90 -15.16 -3.95 1.67
N ALA A 91 -14.05 -3.74 0.98
CA ALA A 91 -12.86 -4.57 1.14
C ALA A 91 -12.27 -4.45 2.55
N ARG A 92 -12.21 -3.23 3.10
CA ARG A 92 -11.80 -2.99 4.49
C ARG A 92 -12.69 -3.78 5.46
N ASP A 93 -13.99 -3.70 5.30
CA ASP A 93 -14.95 -4.39 6.18
C ASP A 93 -14.75 -5.90 6.14
N ARG A 94 -14.45 -6.47 4.97
CA ARG A 94 -14.11 -7.88 4.84
C ARG A 94 -12.81 -8.25 5.56
N LEU A 95 -11.79 -7.38 5.48
CA LEU A 95 -10.54 -7.58 6.19
C LEU A 95 -10.73 -7.49 7.71
N MET A 96 -11.54 -6.55 8.17
CA MET A 96 -11.86 -6.43 9.60
C MET A 96 -12.63 -7.65 10.10
N SER A 97 -13.58 -8.16 9.34
CA SER A 97 -14.31 -9.40 9.67
C SER A 97 -13.38 -10.60 9.76
N TRP A 98 -12.43 -10.71 8.86
CA TRP A 98 -11.42 -11.76 8.90
C TRP A 98 -10.56 -11.65 10.17
N LEU A 99 -10.14 -10.44 10.52
CA LEU A 99 -9.36 -10.20 11.74
C LEU A 99 -10.15 -10.54 13.01
N ASP A 100 -11.44 -10.26 13.05
CA ASP A 100 -12.32 -10.63 14.18
C ASP A 100 -12.39 -12.16 14.37
N GLU A 101 -12.28 -12.92 13.29
CA GLU A 101 -12.26 -14.38 13.33
C GLU A 101 -10.87 -14.97 13.59
N HIS A 102 -9.82 -14.15 13.51
CA HIS A 102 -8.42 -14.55 13.66
C HIS A 102 -7.74 -13.73 14.74
N SER A 103 -8.14 -13.98 15.99
CA SER A 103 -7.70 -13.22 17.17
C SER A 103 -6.20 -13.33 17.47
N GLU A 104 -5.48 -14.25 16.84
CA GLU A 104 -4.03 -14.38 16.93
C GLU A 104 -3.28 -13.25 16.19
N TYR A 105 -3.98 -12.45 15.40
CA TYR A 105 -3.42 -11.32 14.66
C TYR A 105 -3.98 -9.99 15.15
N ALA A 106 -3.15 -8.96 15.09
CA ALA A 106 -3.53 -7.59 15.36
C ALA A 106 -3.09 -6.67 14.22
N ILE A 107 -3.80 -5.58 14.04
CA ILE A 107 -3.44 -4.53 13.08
C ILE A 107 -2.08 -3.95 13.46
N ALA A 108 -1.17 -3.83 12.48
CA ALA A 108 0.20 -3.36 12.69
C ALA A 108 0.57 -2.17 11.81
N GLY A 109 -0.37 -1.59 11.09
CA GLY A 109 -0.12 -0.44 10.23
C GLY A 109 -1.38 0.10 9.57
N SER A 110 -1.20 1.08 8.70
CA SER A 110 -2.28 1.75 7.99
C SER A 110 -2.95 0.84 6.95
N LEU A 111 -4.21 1.11 6.68
CA LEU A 111 -4.91 0.59 5.50
C LEU A 111 -4.22 1.12 4.26
N ARG A 112 -3.92 0.24 3.32
CA ARG A 112 -3.29 0.65 2.07
C ARG A 112 -3.94 0.00 0.86
N VAL A 113 -3.90 0.71 -0.25
CA VAL A 113 -4.41 0.26 -1.55
C VAL A 113 -3.24 0.19 -2.51
N LEU A 114 -3.12 -0.93 -3.20
CA LEU A 114 -2.06 -1.17 -4.17
C LEU A 114 -2.65 -1.30 -5.57
N GLY A 115 -2.17 -0.47 -6.49
CA GLY A 115 -2.57 -0.50 -7.89
C GLY A 115 -1.49 -1.13 -8.76
N TYR A 116 -1.85 -2.14 -9.53
CA TYR A 116 -0.91 -2.96 -10.29
C TYR A 116 -0.79 -2.59 -11.76
N ASN A 117 -1.65 -1.73 -12.25
CA ASN A 117 -1.69 -1.40 -13.67
C ASN A 117 -1.18 0.01 -13.96
N SER A 118 -0.60 0.16 -15.15
CA SER A 118 -0.29 1.46 -15.71
C SER A 118 -1.57 2.33 -15.79
N PRO A 119 -1.47 3.66 -15.63
CA PRO A 119 -2.61 4.56 -15.80
C PRO A 119 -3.23 4.52 -17.21
N PHE A 120 -2.53 3.93 -18.18
CA PHE A 120 -3.05 3.76 -19.56
C PHE A 120 -3.95 2.53 -19.71
N VAL A 121 -3.99 1.63 -18.72
CA VAL A 121 -4.94 0.51 -18.72
C VAL A 121 -6.33 1.05 -18.38
N PRO A 122 -7.38 0.71 -19.15
CA PRO A 122 -8.74 1.14 -18.83
C PRO A 122 -9.15 0.74 -17.40
N ARG A 123 -9.86 1.62 -16.71
CA ARG A 123 -10.22 1.45 -15.30
C ARG A 123 -10.98 0.15 -15.04
N ASP A 124 -11.84 -0.26 -15.93
CA ASP A 124 -12.62 -1.50 -15.84
C ASP A 124 -11.77 -2.78 -15.95
N ARG A 125 -10.52 -2.66 -16.35
CA ARG A 125 -9.56 -3.76 -16.51
C ARG A 125 -8.39 -3.71 -15.53
N GLN A 126 -8.40 -2.78 -14.59
CA GLN A 126 -7.33 -2.64 -13.61
C GLN A 126 -7.50 -3.64 -12.48
N TYR A 127 -6.34 -4.08 -11.93
CA TYR A 127 -6.27 -4.87 -10.71
C TYR A 127 -5.73 -4.03 -9.57
N TRP A 128 -6.27 -4.26 -8.40
CA TRP A 128 -5.82 -3.60 -7.19
C TRP A 128 -6.11 -4.44 -5.96
N GLU A 129 -5.43 -4.12 -4.86
CA GLU A 129 -5.61 -4.79 -3.57
C GLU A 129 -5.85 -3.77 -2.49
N VAL A 130 -6.66 -4.16 -1.52
CA VAL A 130 -6.72 -3.48 -0.23
C VAL A 130 -6.02 -4.35 0.79
N GLN A 131 -5.08 -3.76 1.54
CA GLN A 131 -4.25 -4.48 2.50
C GLN A 131 -4.26 -3.80 3.85
N VAL A 132 -4.14 -4.63 4.90
CA VAL A 132 -3.86 -4.17 6.25
C VAL A 132 -2.63 -4.90 6.76
N PRO A 133 -1.56 -4.18 7.15
CA PRO A 133 -0.45 -4.80 7.84
C PRO A 133 -0.91 -5.41 9.17
N ILE A 134 -0.44 -6.62 9.43
CA ILE A 134 -0.78 -7.36 10.64
C ILE A 134 0.48 -7.89 11.33
N ARG A 135 0.35 -8.19 12.59
CA ARG A 135 1.35 -8.92 13.38
C ARG A 135 0.69 -10.01 14.18
N LYS A 136 1.42 -11.05 14.44
CA LYS A 136 0.95 -12.09 15.36
C LYS A 136 1.07 -11.59 16.80
N ILE A 137 0.03 -11.74 17.57
CA ILE A 137 0.04 -11.32 18.97
C ILE A 137 1.08 -12.13 19.74
N GLY A 138 1.96 -11.42 20.49
CA GLY A 138 3.08 -12.02 21.18
C GLY A 138 4.41 -11.97 20.44
N GLU A 139 4.44 -11.59 19.15
CA GLU A 139 5.67 -11.34 18.40
C GLU A 139 6.13 -9.89 18.58
N SER A 140 7.44 -9.69 18.70
CA SER A 140 8.02 -8.34 18.72
C SER A 140 7.95 -7.71 17.35
N ALA A 141 7.81 -6.38 17.28
CA ALA A 141 7.92 -5.63 16.05
C ALA A 141 9.26 -5.93 15.36
N GLY A 142 9.23 -6.35 14.10
CA GLY A 142 10.42 -6.78 13.36
C GLY A 142 10.74 -8.27 13.47
N GLY A 143 9.85 -9.07 14.06
CA GLY A 143 9.93 -10.51 14.04
C GLY A 143 9.86 -11.08 12.63
N SER A 144 10.42 -12.27 12.46
CA SER A 144 10.50 -12.93 11.16
C SER A 144 9.14 -13.02 10.49
N VAL A 145 9.11 -12.65 9.22
CA VAL A 145 7.94 -12.83 8.38
C VAL A 145 7.70 -14.33 8.22
N GLN A 146 6.75 -14.86 8.92
CA GLN A 146 6.24 -16.19 8.67
C GLN A 146 5.17 -16.05 7.60
N GLY A 147 5.32 -16.82 6.55
CA GLY A 147 4.53 -16.77 5.35
C GLY A 147 3.03 -16.98 5.49
N VAL A 148 2.38 -16.16 6.27
CA VAL A 148 0.99 -15.85 6.01
C VAL A 148 1.03 -14.78 4.93
N GLY A 149 1.19 -15.22 3.73
CA GLY A 149 1.10 -14.34 2.59
C GLY A 149 -0.26 -13.66 2.54
N SER A 150 -0.50 -12.94 1.51
CA SER A 150 -1.81 -12.38 1.26
C SER A 150 -2.86 -13.50 1.24
N GLU A 151 -3.77 -13.47 2.18
CA GLU A 151 -4.97 -14.28 2.14
C GLU A 151 -6.11 -13.40 1.65
N SER A 152 -6.85 -13.88 0.67
CA SER A 152 -8.09 -13.23 0.25
C SER A 152 -9.22 -13.79 1.10
N PRO A 153 -9.85 -12.98 1.95
CA PRO A 153 -11.00 -13.41 2.71
C PRO A 153 -12.22 -13.64 1.83
#